data_d24037cff39552b7a745767493c62c48
#
_entry.id   d24037cff39552b7a745767493c62c48
#
_cell.length_a   1.000
_cell.length_b   1.000
_cell.length_c   1.000
_cell.angle_alpha   90.00
_cell.angle_beta   90.00
_cell.angle_gamma   90.00
#
_symmetry.space_group_name_H-M   'P 1'
#
loop_
_entity.id
_entity.type
_entity.pdbx_description
1 polymer ?
#
loop_
_entity_poly.entity_id
_entity_poly.type
_entity_poly.pdbx_seq_one_letter_code
_entity_poly.pdbx_strand_id
1 'polypeptide(L)'
;EDEVKIAKVNIYKLEPFFIPLLDDGNETVRFITVSANLLLSNSVLDRELDKVLPLLRKSIYNILRRKRPTNFTLKRSHTEERIKKEILTASNALLLSGAGTITDVYFSRFMIK
;
A
#
# COMPACT_ATOMS: atom_id res chain seq x y z
N GLU A 1 29.46 24.41 -11.19
CA GLU A 1 28.27 23.86 -11.79
C GLU A 1 27.57 22.87 -10.90
N ASP A 2 26.40 23.20 -10.55
CA ASP A 2 25.72 22.39 -9.59
C ASP A 2 24.87 21.39 -10.27
N GLU A 3 25.29 20.18 -10.17
CA GLU A 3 24.41 19.11 -10.54
C GLU A 3 23.29 19.02 -9.54
N VAL A 4 22.11 19.06 -10.05
CA VAL A 4 20.97 18.72 -9.24
C VAL A 4 21.05 17.24 -8.94
N LYS A 5 21.47 16.93 -7.74
CA LYS A 5 21.47 15.54 -7.34
C LYS A 5 20.04 15.12 -7.10
N ILE A 6 19.55 14.34 -8.01
CA ILE A 6 18.26 13.72 -7.80
C ILE A 6 18.46 12.72 -6.67
N ALA A 7 17.79 12.97 -5.57
CA ALA A 7 17.86 12.06 -4.45
C ALA A 7 17.43 10.66 -4.91
N LYS A 8 18.30 9.70 -4.63
CA LYS A 8 18.01 8.33 -4.99
C LYS A 8 16.84 7.86 -4.14
N VAL A 9 15.74 7.55 -4.81
CA VAL A 9 14.53 7.10 -4.13
C VAL A 9 14.54 5.58 -4.12
N ASN A 10 14.45 5.01 -2.92
CA ASN A 10 14.36 3.57 -2.76
C ASN A 10 12.90 3.18 -2.73
N ILE A 11 12.49 2.40 -3.70
CA ILE A 11 11.10 2.00 -3.85
C ILE A 11 11.00 0.49 -3.78
N TYR A 12 10.10 0.00 -2.95
CA TYR A 12 9.77 -1.41 -2.89
C TYR A 12 8.41 -1.61 -3.56
N LYS A 13 8.41 -2.23 -4.73
CA LYS A 13 7.19 -2.44 -5.50
C LYS A 13 6.52 -3.73 -5.07
N LEU A 14 5.22 -3.65 -4.81
CA LEU A 14 4.44 -4.83 -4.48
C LEU A 14 3.65 -5.26 -5.71
N GLU A 15 3.51 -6.57 -5.88
CA GLU A 15 2.63 -7.10 -6.92
C GLU A 15 1.21 -6.61 -6.68
N PRO A 16 0.42 -6.40 -7.74
CA PRO A 16 -0.93 -5.86 -7.59
C PRO A 16 -1.81 -6.70 -6.68
N PHE A 17 -2.75 -6.01 -6.04
CA PHE A 17 -3.79 -6.64 -5.24
C PHE A 17 -5.09 -6.62 -6.03
N PHE A 18 -5.78 -7.76 -6.07
CA PHE A 18 -7.10 -7.89 -6.68
C PHE A 18 -8.04 -8.35 -5.59
N ILE A 19 -8.92 -7.47 -5.16
CA ILE A 19 -9.70 -7.72 -3.95
C ILE A 19 -11.17 -7.56 -4.24
N PRO A 20 -11.99 -8.59 -3.97
CA PRO A 20 -13.44 -8.46 -4.07
C PRO A 20 -13.96 -7.65 -2.88
N LEU A 21 -14.83 -6.70 -3.18
CA LEU A 21 -15.49 -5.89 -2.17
C LEU A 21 -16.96 -6.27 -2.15
N LEU A 22 -17.45 -6.58 -0.97
CA LEU A 22 -18.86 -6.90 -0.82
C LEU A 22 -19.67 -5.62 -0.82
N ASP A 23 -20.65 -5.56 -1.70
CA ASP A 23 -21.54 -4.42 -1.79
C ASP A 23 -22.71 -4.65 -0.83
N ASP A 24 -23.01 -3.62 -0.02
CA ASP A 24 -24.09 -3.71 0.96
C ASP A 24 -25.45 -3.90 0.27
N GLY A 25 -26.05 -5.04 0.53
CA GLY A 25 -27.41 -5.31 0.06
C GLY A 25 -27.54 -5.57 -1.42
N ASN A 26 -26.43 -5.62 -2.16
CA ASN A 26 -26.44 -5.95 -3.57
C ASN A 26 -25.71 -7.26 -3.81
N GLU A 27 -26.18 -8.02 -4.78
CA GLU A 27 -25.55 -9.27 -5.16
C GLU A 27 -24.32 -9.04 -6.02
N THR A 28 -24.10 -7.80 -6.45
CA THR A 28 -23.00 -7.48 -7.34
C THR A 28 -21.70 -7.34 -6.56
N VAL A 29 -20.71 -8.17 -6.91
CA VAL A 29 -19.39 -8.09 -6.32
C VAL A 29 -18.58 -7.09 -7.12
N ARG A 30 -18.03 -6.11 -6.45
CA ARG A 30 -17.11 -5.16 -7.06
C ARG A 30 -15.70 -5.54 -6.72
N PHE A 31 -14.78 -5.22 -7.61
CA PHE A 31 -13.36 -5.55 -7.42
C PHE A 31 -12.53 -4.27 -7.38
N ILE A 32 -11.56 -4.27 -6.48
CA ILE A 32 -10.58 -3.19 -6.44
C ILE A 32 -9.24 -3.76 -6.89
N THR A 33 -8.57 -3.03 -7.77
CA THR A 33 -7.22 -3.35 -8.20
C THR A 33 -6.31 -2.25 -7.70
N VAL A 34 -5.30 -2.64 -6.91
CA VAL A 34 -4.38 -1.69 -6.31
C VAL A 34 -2.95 -2.15 -6.55
N SER A 35 -2.15 -1.25 -7.08
CA SER A 35 -0.69 -1.45 -7.16
C SER A 35 -0.06 -0.47 -6.18
N ALA A 36 0.44 -1.00 -5.07
CA ALA A 36 1.02 -0.20 -4.01
C ALA A 36 2.54 -0.25 -4.07
N ASN A 37 3.16 0.86 -3.74
CA ASN A 37 4.62 0.96 -3.71
C ASN A 37 5.02 1.63 -2.41
N LEU A 38 6.08 1.10 -1.79
CA LEU A 38 6.56 1.60 -0.53
C LEU A 38 7.84 2.41 -0.76
N LEU A 39 7.89 3.63 -0.22
CA LEU A 39 9.09 4.43 -0.25
C LEU A 39 9.90 4.13 1.00
N LEU A 40 11.17 3.81 0.82
CA LEU A 40 12.03 3.36 1.89
C LEU A 40 13.06 4.42 2.24
N SER A 41 13.42 4.51 3.53
CA SER A 41 14.47 5.42 3.96
C SER A 41 15.84 4.98 3.46
N ASN A 42 16.03 3.68 3.21
CA ASN A 42 17.27 3.18 2.62
C ASN A 42 17.03 1.81 1.98
N SER A 43 17.99 1.39 1.14
CA SER A 43 17.84 0.16 0.33
C SER A 43 18.05 -1.13 1.14
N VAL A 44 18.59 -1.03 2.33
CA VAL A 44 18.82 -2.21 3.18
C VAL A 44 17.50 -2.88 3.54
N LEU A 45 16.41 -2.10 3.58
CA LEU A 45 15.11 -2.61 3.95
C LEU A 45 14.53 -3.60 2.94
N ASP A 46 15.04 -3.61 1.70
CA ASP A 46 14.55 -4.55 0.68
C ASP A 46 14.61 -5.99 1.18
N ARG A 47 15.71 -6.37 1.78
CA ARG A 47 15.89 -7.74 2.27
C ARG A 47 14.97 -8.05 3.45
N GLU A 48 14.81 -7.10 4.33
CA GLU A 48 13.92 -7.29 5.47
C GLU A 48 12.48 -7.42 5.01
N LEU A 49 12.07 -6.60 4.04
CA LEU A 49 10.72 -6.68 3.49
C LEU A 49 10.49 -8.00 2.75
N ASP A 50 11.49 -8.48 2.02
CA ASP A 50 11.37 -9.78 1.34
C ASP A 50 11.08 -10.89 2.33
N LYS A 51 11.69 -10.85 3.50
CA LYS A 51 11.49 -11.87 4.51
C LYS A 51 10.09 -11.84 5.12
N VAL A 52 9.50 -10.66 5.22
CA VAL A 52 8.18 -10.51 5.82
C VAL A 52 7.09 -10.30 4.77
N LEU A 53 7.44 -10.47 3.50
CA LEU A 53 6.51 -10.17 2.40
C LEU A 53 5.15 -10.89 2.53
N PRO A 54 5.09 -12.18 2.87
CA PRO A 54 3.77 -12.82 3.03
C PRO A 54 2.91 -12.16 4.10
N LEU A 55 3.53 -11.76 5.22
CA LEU A 55 2.81 -11.06 6.28
C LEU A 55 2.39 -9.67 5.84
N LEU A 56 3.27 -8.98 5.13
CA LEU A 56 2.99 -7.65 4.61
C LEU A 56 1.80 -7.70 3.65
N ARG A 57 1.81 -8.63 2.70
CA ARG A 57 0.72 -8.78 1.75
C ARG A 57 -0.59 -9.11 2.44
N LYS A 58 -0.55 -9.98 3.45
CA LYS A 58 -1.74 -10.32 4.21
C LYS A 58 -2.30 -9.11 4.94
N SER A 59 -1.43 -8.31 5.53
CA SER A 59 -1.85 -7.10 6.26
C SER A 59 -2.51 -6.10 5.31
N ILE A 60 -1.91 -5.88 4.16
CA ILE A 60 -2.46 -4.94 3.17
C ILE A 60 -3.78 -5.47 2.62
N TYR A 61 -3.84 -6.76 2.31
CA TYR A 61 -5.06 -7.39 1.84
C TYR A 61 -6.19 -7.17 2.84
N ASN A 62 -5.92 -7.38 4.12
CA ASN A 62 -6.93 -7.22 5.16
C ASN A 62 -7.38 -5.76 5.30
N ILE A 63 -6.48 -4.81 5.11
CA ILE A 63 -6.84 -3.40 5.13
C ILE A 63 -7.81 -3.09 3.99
N LEU A 64 -7.48 -3.55 2.78
CA LEU A 64 -8.27 -3.24 1.59
C LEU A 64 -9.63 -3.92 1.62
N ARG A 65 -9.69 -5.18 2.03
CA ARG A 65 -10.95 -5.94 2.00
C ARG A 65 -11.99 -5.45 2.97
N ARG A 66 -11.58 -4.68 3.98
CA ARG A 66 -12.52 -4.12 4.96
C ARG A 66 -13.25 -2.89 4.44
N LYS A 67 -12.77 -2.32 3.34
CA LYS A 67 -13.41 -1.14 2.77
C LYS A 67 -14.63 -1.56 1.97
N ARG A 68 -15.59 -0.63 1.87
CA ARG A 68 -16.82 -0.85 1.13
C ARG A 68 -16.78 -0.06 -0.17
N PRO A 69 -17.50 -0.51 -1.21
CA PRO A 69 -17.53 0.23 -2.46
C PRO A 69 -17.92 1.70 -2.29
N THR A 70 -18.83 2.00 -1.37
CA THR A 70 -19.27 3.38 -1.12
C THR A 70 -18.15 4.27 -0.62
N ASN A 71 -17.17 3.71 0.09
CA ASN A 71 -16.01 4.49 0.53
C ASN A 71 -15.25 5.06 -0.67
N PHE A 72 -15.19 4.31 -1.76
CA PHE A 72 -14.43 4.72 -2.94
C PHE A 72 -15.21 5.63 -3.86
N THR A 73 -16.55 5.48 -3.91
CA THR A 73 -17.36 6.28 -4.81
C THR A 73 -17.69 7.65 -4.22
N LEU A 74 -17.88 7.73 -2.90
CA LEU A 74 -18.31 8.98 -2.27
C LEU A 74 -17.16 9.81 -1.73
N LYS A 75 -16.10 9.15 -1.23
CA LYS A 75 -14.99 9.85 -0.60
C LYS A 75 -13.66 9.22 -1.01
N ARG A 76 -13.44 9.13 -2.30
CA ARG A 76 -12.28 8.39 -2.82
C ARG A 76 -10.95 8.93 -2.32
N SER A 77 -10.72 10.24 -2.42
CA SER A 77 -9.44 10.82 -1.98
C SER A 77 -9.19 10.58 -0.50
N HIS A 78 -10.21 10.76 0.31
CA HIS A 78 -10.10 10.54 1.75
C HIS A 78 -9.82 9.08 2.06
N THR A 79 -10.49 8.18 1.36
CA THR A 79 -10.31 6.74 1.55
C THR A 79 -8.91 6.31 1.14
N GLU A 80 -8.40 6.81 0.02
CA GLU A 80 -7.04 6.51 -0.42
C GLU A 80 -6.01 6.97 0.59
N GLU A 81 -6.16 8.18 1.12
CA GLU A 81 -5.22 8.70 2.12
C GLU A 81 -5.25 7.86 3.40
N ARG A 82 -6.43 7.44 3.79
CA ARG A 82 -6.58 6.58 4.97
C ARG A 82 -5.91 5.23 4.76
N ILE A 83 -6.12 4.64 3.59
CA ILE A 83 -5.50 3.36 3.26
C ILE A 83 -3.98 3.47 3.27
N LYS A 84 -3.44 4.56 2.69
CA LYS A 84 -2.00 4.79 2.70
C LYS A 84 -1.45 4.84 4.12
N LYS A 85 -2.13 5.55 5.01
CA LYS A 85 -1.70 5.64 6.41
C LYS A 85 -1.76 4.28 7.11
N GLU A 86 -2.80 3.51 6.85
CA GLU A 86 -2.93 2.19 7.43
C GLU A 86 -1.84 1.25 6.94
N ILE A 87 -1.54 1.30 5.63
CA ILE A 87 -0.46 0.49 5.06
C ILE A 87 0.88 0.92 5.65
N LEU A 88 1.11 2.22 5.76
CA LEU A 88 2.35 2.75 6.31
C LEU A 88 2.57 2.23 7.75
N THR A 89 1.55 2.32 8.58
CA THR A 89 1.63 1.86 9.95
C THR A 89 1.86 0.36 10.02
N ALA A 90 1.10 -0.41 9.25
CA ALA A 90 1.20 -1.87 9.27
C ALA A 90 2.55 -2.36 8.76
N SER A 91 3.07 -1.73 7.70
CA SER A 91 4.35 -2.15 7.14
C SER A 91 5.52 -1.80 8.05
N ASN A 92 5.49 -0.61 8.67
CA ASN A 92 6.54 -0.26 9.63
C ASN A 92 6.52 -1.16 10.87
N ALA A 93 5.34 -1.63 11.26
CA ALA A 93 5.23 -2.55 12.39
C ALA A 93 5.94 -3.88 12.15
N LEU A 94 6.16 -4.26 10.91
CA LEU A 94 6.85 -5.49 10.55
C LEU A 94 8.37 -5.33 10.51
N LEU A 95 8.87 -4.10 10.52
CA LEU A 95 10.31 -3.82 10.45
C LEU A 95 10.88 -3.78 11.85
N LEU A 96 11.62 -4.81 12.23
CA LEU A 96 12.13 -4.96 13.59
C LEU A 96 13.62 -4.68 13.72
N SER A 97 14.33 -4.53 12.59
CA SER A 97 15.79 -4.42 12.63
C SER A 97 16.28 -3.05 13.07
N GLY A 98 15.46 -2.02 12.98
CA GLY A 98 15.89 -0.65 13.24
C GLY A 98 16.76 -0.06 12.15
N ALA A 99 16.90 -0.75 11.02
CA ALA A 99 17.77 -0.28 9.93
C ALA A 99 17.18 0.89 9.15
N GLY A 100 15.89 1.14 9.30
CA GLY A 100 15.24 2.23 8.61
C GLY A 100 13.72 2.12 8.72
N THR A 101 13.02 2.96 7.98
CA THR A 101 11.57 2.99 7.99
C THR A 101 11.01 3.12 6.59
N ILE A 102 9.74 2.77 6.46
CA ILE A 102 8.97 3.08 5.26
C ILE A 102 8.46 4.50 5.47
N THR A 103 8.81 5.38 4.54
CA THR A 103 8.54 6.83 4.70
C THR A 103 7.24 7.25 4.05
N ASP A 104 6.79 6.52 3.04
CA ASP A 104 5.55 6.85 2.37
C ASP A 104 5.04 5.65 1.58
N VAL A 105 3.79 5.74 1.18
CA VAL A 105 3.13 4.73 0.35
C VAL A 105 2.47 5.48 -0.79
N TYR A 106 2.61 4.99 -2.01
CA TYR A 106 1.86 5.57 -3.12
C TYR A 106 1.30 4.46 -4.02
N PHE A 107 0.21 4.78 -4.69
CA PHE A 107 -0.45 3.85 -5.59
C PHE A 107 -0.12 4.22 -7.03
N SER A 108 0.45 3.27 -7.78
CA SER A 108 0.64 3.45 -9.22
C SER A 108 -0.61 3.07 -9.99
N ARG A 109 -1.51 2.31 -9.37
CA ARG A 109 -2.81 1.98 -9.93
C ARG A 109 -3.80 1.82 -8.79
N PHE A 110 -4.97 2.42 -8.97
CA PHE A 110 -6.04 2.31 -7.97
C PHE A 110 -7.37 2.39 -8.73
N MET A 111 -7.96 1.24 -8.97
CA MET A 111 -9.18 1.14 -9.78
C MET A 111 -10.22 0.31 -9.07
N ILE A 112 -11.48 0.72 -9.21
CA ILE A 112 -12.61 -0.05 -8.72
C ILE A 112 -13.51 -0.35 -9.92
N LYS A 113 -13.93 -1.58 -10.03
CA LYS A 113 -14.82 -2.00 -11.13
C LYS A 113 -16.14 -2.49 -10.61
#